data_6d1cd98fd9b9c8b0947a76102e87fa4d
#
_entry.id   6d1cd98fd9b9c8b0947a76102e87fa4d
#
_cell.length_a   1.000
_cell.length_b   1.000
_cell.length_c   1.000
_cell.angle_alpha   90.00
_cell.angle_beta   90.00
_cell.angle_gamma   90.00
#
_symmetry.space_group_name_H-M   'P 1'
#
loop_
_entity.id
_entity.type
_entity.pdbx_description
1 polymer ?
#
loop_
_entity_poly.entity_id
_entity_poly.type
_entity_poly.pdbx_seq_one_letter_code
_entity_poly.pdbx_strand_id
1 'polypeptide(L)'
;ALYSEQLAVEVGMTKNLYDELGVLQSEMFRANRLVVDTGMHYKRWTREEAMDYMKKTTGMSDTEVRVEIERYIVWPGQATSYKMGMLKILELRQKSQDALGKKFDIRKFHTIVLDQGIVPLFILEDIIDEWIESN
;
A
#
# COMPACT_ATOMS: atom_id res chain seq x y z
N ALA A 1 3.59 3.00 6.03
CA ALA A 1 2.26 3.02 6.66
C ALA A 1 1.50 1.71 6.38
N LEU A 2 0.93 1.50 5.17
CA LEU A 2 0.06 0.32 4.91
C LEU A 2 0.77 -1.04 5.09
N TYR A 3 2.02 -1.17 4.65
CA TYR A 3 2.85 -2.35 4.92
C TYR A 3 3.03 -2.61 6.43
N SER A 4 3.12 -1.56 7.25
CA SER A 4 3.25 -1.71 8.70
C SER A 4 1.97 -2.22 9.36
N GLU A 5 0.80 -1.95 8.78
CA GLU A 5 -0.48 -2.52 9.25
C GLU A 5 -0.48 -4.05 9.05
N GLN A 6 -0.03 -4.53 7.89
CA GLN A 6 0.13 -5.97 7.66
C GLN A 6 1.18 -6.58 8.61
N LEU A 7 2.32 -5.93 8.80
CA LEU A 7 3.34 -6.40 9.73
C LEU A 7 2.79 -6.51 11.16
N ALA A 8 1.94 -5.58 11.60
CA ALA A 8 1.30 -5.64 12.90
C ALA A 8 0.42 -6.90 13.08
N VAL A 9 -0.28 -7.31 12.01
CA VAL A 9 -1.03 -8.60 12.00
C VAL A 9 -0.06 -9.78 12.12
N GLU A 10 1.00 -9.79 11.31
CA GLU A 10 1.99 -10.88 11.30
C GLU A 10 2.68 -11.10 12.68
N VAL A 11 2.90 -10.03 13.43
CA VAL A 11 3.48 -10.11 14.79
C VAL A 11 2.45 -10.27 15.90
N GLY A 12 1.18 -10.48 15.57
CA GLY A 12 0.11 -10.79 16.52
C GLY A 12 -0.37 -9.58 17.35
N MET A 13 -0.31 -8.37 16.78
CA MET A 13 -0.83 -7.17 17.46
C MET A 13 -2.35 -7.04 17.37
N THR A 14 -2.99 -7.72 16.41
CA THR A 14 -4.45 -7.84 16.33
C THR A 14 -4.94 -8.82 17.39
N LYS A 15 -5.93 -8.42 18.19
CA LYS A 15 -6.37 -9.17 19.37
C LYS A 15 -7.68 -9.90 19.18
N ASN A 16 -8.45 -9.51 18.19
CA ASN A 16 -9.80 -10.03 17.94
C ASN A 16 -10.23 -9.80 16.48
N LEU A 17 -11.35 -10.40 16.10
CA LEU A 17 -11.90 -10.32 14.74
C LEU A 17 -12.25 -8.89 14.29
N TYR A 18 -12.56 -7.99 15.22
CA TYR A 18 -12.86 -6.59 14.88
C TYR A 18 -11.59 -5.84 14.49
N ASP A 19 -10.46 -6.13 15.15
CA ASP A 19 -9.16 -5.56 14.76
C ASP A 19 -8.77 -6.04 13.35
N GLU A 20 -8.95 -7.34 13.07
CA GLU A 20 -8.70 -7.92 11.74
C GLU A 20 -9.60 -7.31 10.67
N LEU A 21 -10.89 -7.15 10.97
CA LEU A 21 -11.83 -6.49 10.07
C LEU A 21 -11.40 -5.04 9.77
N GLY A 22 -10.94 -4.31 10.77
CA GLY A 22 -10.43 -2.94 10.61
C GLY A 22 -9.22 -2.88 9.67
N VAL A 23 -8.29 -3.84 9.78
CA VAL A 23 -7.15 -3.94 8.87
C VAL A 23 -7.61 -4.21 7.43
N LEU A 24 -8.54 -5.15 7.24
CA LEU A 24 -9.08 -5.47 5.91
C LEU A 24 -9.84 -4.29 5.30
N GLN A 25 -10.60 -3.54 6.10
CA GLN A 25 -11.27 -2.30 5.64
C GLN A 25 -10.26 -1.24 5.22
N SER A 26 -9.19 -1.05 6.00
CA SER A 26 -8.10 -0.13 5.66
C SER A 26 -7.42 -0.53 4.36
N GLU A 27 -7.15 -1.80 4.18
CA GLU A 27 -6.54 -2.32 2.94
C GLU A 27 -7.48 -2.17 1.73
N MET A 28 -8.77 -2.52 1.89
CA MET A 28 -9.78 -2.35 0.85
C MET A 28 -9.90 -0.88 0.44
N PHE A 29 -9.95 0.03 1.39
CA PHE A 29 -9.96 1.46 1.14
C PHE A 29 -8.74 1.90 0.30
N ARG A 30 -7.51 1.45 0.65
CA ARG A 30 -6.29 1.78 -0.11
C ARG A 30 -6.26 1.13 -1.50
N ALA A 31 -6.78 -0.08 -1.64
CA ALA A 31 -6.93 -0.73 -2.95
C ALA A 31 -7.93 0.04 -3.83
N ASN A 32 -9.06 0.46 -3.26
CA ASN A 32 -10.07 1.26 -3.95
C ASN A 32 -9.49 2.57 -4.51
N ARG A 33 -8.60 3.22 -3.78
CA ARG A 33 -7.93 4.45 -4.20
C ARG A 33 -7.13 4.28 -5.50
N LEU A 34 -6.55 3.11 -5.76
CA LEU A 34 -5.89 2.82 -7.04
C LEU A 34 -6.89 2.91 -8.20
N VAL A 35 -8.09 2.37 -8.00
CA VAL A 35 -9.12 2.31 -9.04
C VAL A 35 -9.71 3.68 -9.30
N VAL A 36 -10.14 4.41 -8.27
CA VAL A 36 -10.84 5.68 -8.45
C VAL A 36 -9.91 6.79 -8.93
N ASP A 37 -8.66 6.85 -8.45
CA ASP A 37 -7.69 7.85 -8.90
C ASP A 37 -7.37 7.65 -10.39
N THR A 38 -6.99 6.44 -10.79
CA THR A 38 -6.75 6.11 -12.21
C THR A 38 -8.02 6.17 -13.06
N GLY A 39 -9.16 5.85 -12.48
CA GLY A 39 -10.48 5.99 -13.10
C GLY A 39 -10.72 7.44 -13.53
N MET A 40 -10.58 8.38 -12.60
CA MET A 40 -10.81 9.80 -12.88
C MET A 40 -9.75 10.40 -13.83
N HIS A 41 -8.46 10.18 -13.53
CA HIS A 41 -7.38 10.91 -14.23
C HIS A 41 -6.96 10.27 -15.55
N TYR A 42 -7.10 8.96 -15.70
CA TYR A 42 -6.71 8.27 -16.93
C TYR A 42 -7.93 7.83 -17.77
N LYS A 43 -8.97 7.25 -17.11
CA LYS A 43 -10.15 6.75 -17.81
C LYS A 43 -11.28 7.78 -17.92
N ARG A 44 -11.07 9.01 -17.42
CA ARG A 44 -12.01 10.12 -17.49
C ARG A 44 -13.35 9.85 -16.81
N TRP A 45 -13.34 9.10 -15.72
CA TRP A 45 -14.53 8.93 -14.89
C TRP A 45 -14.99 10.28 -14.35
N THR A 46 -16.28 10.49 -14.31
CA THR A 46 -16.89 11.61 -13.62
C THR A 46 -16.68 11.49 -12.12
N ARG A 47 -16.84 12.59 -11.41
CA ARG A 47 -16.82 12.62 -9.95
C ARG A 47 -17.87 11.64 -9.38
N GLU A 48 -19.05 11.62 -9.96
CA GLU A 48 -20.18 10.79 -9.55
C GLU A 48 -19.88 9.30 -9.76
N GLU A 49 -19.32 8.90 -10.87
CA GLU A 49 -18.90 7.51 -11.12
C GLU A 49 -17.86 7.04 -10.11
N ALA A 50 -16.88 7.89 -9.79
CA ALA A 50 -15.87 7.58 -8.78
C ALA A 50 -16.47 7.46 -7.37
N MET A 51 -17.40 8.36 -7.01
CA MET A 51 -18.12 8.31 -5.73
C MET A 51 -18.98 7.04 -5.61
N ASP A 52 -19.73 6.70 -6.65
CA ASP A 52 -20.57 5.49 -6.68
C ASP A 52 -19.73 4.21 -6.54
N TYR A 53 -18.62 4.13 -7.27
CA TYR A 53 -17.71 2.99 -7.16
C TYR A 53 -17.16 2.85 -5.74
N MET A 54 -16.61 3.93 -5.18
CA MET A 54 -16.01 3.93 -3.85
C MET A 54 -17.05 3.56 -2.77
N LYS A 55 -18.25 4.12 -2.82
CA LYS A 55 -19.32 3.80 -1.89
C LYS A 55 -19.71 2.33 -1.94
N LYS A 56 -19.92 1.78 -3.13
CA LYS A 56 -20.32 0.37 -3.32
C LYS A 56 -19.26 -0.62 -2.84
N THR A 57 -17.99 -0.28 -2.96
CA THR A 57 -16.90 -1.21 -2.65
C THR A 57 -16.35 -1.07 -1.23
N THR A 58 -16.49 0.09 -0.59
CA THR A 58 -15.95 0.32 0.76
C THR A 58 -17.01 0.39 1.85
N GLY A 59 -18.27 0.64 1.51
CA GLY A 59 -19.33 0.87 2.47
C GLY A 59 -19.21 2.19 3.26
N MET A 60 -18.32 3.10 2.85
CA MET A 60 -18.14 4.41 3.47
C MET A 60 -19.38 5.29 3.32
N SER A 61 -19.55 6.24 4.22
CA SER A 61 -20.65 7.23 4.16
C SER A 61 -20.48 8.19 2.97
N ASP A 62 -21.57 8.76 2.50
CA ASP A 62 -21.58 9.72 1.39
C ASP A 62 -20.64 10.92 1.64
N THR A 63 -20.57 11.37 2.89
CA THR A 63 -19.72 12.50 3.27
C THR A 63 -18.23 12.14 3.17
N GLU A 64 -17.83 10.98 3.67
CA GLU A 64 -16.45 10.50 3.60
C GLU A 64 -16.02 10.27 2.15
N VAL A 65 -16.86 9.59 1.36
CA VAL A 65 -16.60 9.34 -0.05
C VAL A 65 -16.42 10.65 -0.81
N ARG A 66 -17.30 11.63 -0.59
CA ARG A 66 -17.20 12.95 -1.23
C ARG A 66 -15.88 13.64 -0.92
N VAL A 67 -15.51 13.72 0.36
CA VAL A 67 -14.26 14.37 0.79
C VAL A 67 -13.04 13.70 0.16
N GLU A 68 -13.02 12.38 0.13
CA GLU A 68 -11.91 11.62 -0.44
C GLU A 68 -11.83 11.82 -1.98
N ILE A 69 -12.93 11.68 -2.70
CA ILE A 69 -12.92 11.86 -4.17
C ILE A 69 -12.54 13.29 -4.55
N GLU A 70 -13.08 14.31 -3.87
CA GLU A 70 -12.72 15.70 -4.12
C GLU A 70 -11.23 15.97 -3.85
N ARG A 71 -10.64 15.34 -2.84
CA ARG A 71 -9.22 15.40 -2.57
C ARG A 71 -8.38 14.79 -3.69
N TYR A 72 -8.80 13.65 -4.26
CA TYR A 72 -8.06 13.00 -5.35
C TYR A 72 -8.10 13.83 -6.64
N ILE A 73 -9.19 14.55 -6.91
CA ILE A 73 -9.29 15.45 -8.06
C ILE A 73 -8.18 16.51 -8.03
N VAL A 74 -7.88 17.08 -6.86
CA VAL A 74 -6.86 18.14 -6.73
C VAL A 74 -5.43 17.61 -6.53
N TRP A 75 -5.28 16.32 -6.19
CA TRP A 75 -3.98 15.67 -5.99
C TRP A 75 -3.86 14.35 -6.78
N PRO A 76 -3.75 14.43 -8.12
CA PRO A 76 -3.63 13.25 -8.96
C PRO A 76 -2.45 12.35 -8.55
N GLY A 77 -2.70 11.04 -8.44
CA GLY A 77 -1.67 10.04 -8.13
C GLY A 77 -1.30 9.90 -6.65
N GLN A 78 -1.56 10.89 -5.80
CA GLN A 78 -1.24 10.77 -4.37
C GLN A 78 -1.97 9.61 -3.70
N ALA A 79 -3.22 9.38 -4.09
CA ALA A 79 -4.05 8.32 -3.55
C ALA A 79 -3.48 6.91 -3.81
N THR A 80 -2.74 6.72 -4.91
CA THR A 80 -2.20 5.43 -5.32
C THR A 80 -0.95 5.01 -4.55
N SER A 81 -0.19 5.96 -4.01
CA SER A 81 1.14 5.74 -3.44
C SER A 81 1.17 4.72 -2.29
N TYR A 82 0.13 4.67 -1.47
CA TYR A 82 0.06 3.77 -0.32
C TYR A 82 0.03 2.30 -0.72
N LYS A 83 -0.89 1.92 -1.60
CA LYS A 83 -1.03 0.51 -2.02
C LYS A 83 0.11 0.11 -2.95
N MET A 84 0.54 0.99 -3.85
CA MET A 84 1.70 0.74 -4.71
C MET A 84 2.97 0.52 -3.89
N GLY A 85 3.23 1.38 -2.89
CA GLY A 85 4.38 1.21 -2.00
C GLY A 85 4.31 -0.08 -1.19
N MET A 86 3.14 -0.44 -0.64
CA MET A 86 2.95 -1.71 0.05
C MET A 86 3.27 -2.90 -0.86
N LEU A 87 2.69 -2.94 -2.06
CA LEU A 87 2.88 -4.04 -3.01
C LEU A 87 4.36 -4.19 -3.39
N LYS A 88 5.06 -3.09 -3.67
CA LYS A 88 6.50 -3.13 -3.98
C LYS A 88 7.34 -3.62 -2.79
N ILE A 89 7.08 -3.17 -1.58
CA ILE A 89 7.82 -3.65 -0.39
C ILE A 89 7.57 -5.14 -0.16
N LEU A 90 6.33 -5.64 -0.36
CA LEU A 90 6.02 -7.06 -0.25
C LEU A 90 6.73 -7.88 -1.34
N GLU A 91 6.73 -7.39 -2.57
CA GLU A 91 7.46 -8.01 -3.69
C GLU A 91 8.96 -8.13 -3.39
N LEU A 92 9.59 -7.05 -2.94
CA LEU A 92 11.01 -7.02 -2.60
C LEU A 92 11.34 -7.91 -1.40
N ARG A 93 10.44 -7.96 -0.41
CA ARG A 93 10.57 -8.87 0.73
C ARG A 93 10.54 -10.33 0.28
N GLN A 94 9.58 -10.70 -0.56
CA GLN A 94 9.48 -12.06 -1.11
C GLN A 94 10.70 -12.41 -1.95
N LYS A 95 11.12 -11.52 -2.85
CA LYS A 95 12.34 -11.68 -3.65
C LYS A 95 13.57 -11.95 -2.78
N SER A 96 13.70 -11.18 -1.69
CA SER A 96 14.83 -11.36 -0.75
C SER A 96 14.75 -12.69 0.01
N GLN A 97 13.56 -13.11 0.40
CA GLN A 97 13.34 -14.41 1.06
C GLN A 97 13.71 -15.56 0.14
N ASP A 98 13.29 -15.51 -1.11
CA ASP A 98 13.55 -16.57 -2.11
C ASP A 98 15.04 -16.66 -2.46
N ALA A 99 15.72 -15.53 -2.59
CA ALA A 99 17.13 -15.48 -2.94
C ALA A 99 18.05 -15.87 -1.77
N LEU A 100 17.81 -15.35 -0.59
CA LEU A 100 18.68 -15.56 0.58
C LEU A 100 18.33 -16.81 1.40
N GLY A 101 17.13 -17.34 1.24
CA GLY A 101 16.69 -18.55 1.95
C GLY A 101 16.92 -18.44 3.47
N LYS A 102 17.75 -19.36 4.03
CA LYS A 102 18.05 -19.37 5.48
C LYS A 102 18.87 -18.17 5.96
N LYS A 103 19.49 -17.40 5.08
CA LYS A 103 20.24 -16.20 5.44
C LYS A 103 19.35 -14.94 5.54
N PHE A 104 18.08 -15.03 5.11
CA PHE A 104 17.16 -13.91 5.18
C PHE A 104 16.87 -13.52 6.63
N ASP A 105 17.08 -12.24 6.98
CA ASP A 105 16.69 -11.65 8.26
C ASP A 105 15.76 -10.45 7.99
N ILE A 106 14.51 -10.58 8.42
CA ILE A 106 13.47 -9.55 8.25
C ILE A 106 13.86 -8.20 8.86
N ARG A 107 14.65 -8.20 9.95
CA ARG A 107 15.10 -6.96 10.61
C ARG A 107 16.12 -6.23 9.76
N LYS A 108 17.05 -6.97 9.13
CA LYS A 108 18.01 -6.40 8.16
C LYS A 108 17.29 -5.83 6.96
N PHE A 109 16.32 -6.57 6.41
CA PHE A 109 15.48 -6.08 5.31
C PHE A 109 14.80 -4.75 5.68
N HIS A 110 14.15 -4.67 6.84
CA HIS A 110 13.50 -3.44 7.29
C HIS A 110 14.50 -2.30 7.52
N THR A 111 15.67 -2.59 8.08
CA THR A 111 16.74 -1.58 8.25
C THR A 111 17.14 -0.98 6.90
N ILE A 112 17.38 -1.82 5.89
CA ILE A 112 17.76 -1.35 4.55
C ILE A 112 16.65 -0.47 3.95
N VAL A 113 15.39 -0.92 4.03
CA VAL A 113 14.24 -0.14 3.51
C VAL A 113 14.11 1.22 4.20
N LEU A 114 14.40 1.31 5.51
CA LEU A 114 14.21 2.53 6.29
C LEU A 114 15.41 3.48 6.21
N ASP A 115 16.64 2.97 6.16
CA ASP A 115 17.86 3.77 6.17
C ASP A 115 18.01 4.65 4.92
N GLN A 116 17.36 4.28 3.81
CA GLN A 116 17.41 5.05 2.58
C GLN A 116 16.57 6.34 2.62
N GLY A 117 15.70 6.49 3.63
CA GLY A 117 14.75 7.59 3.68
C GLY A 117 13.73 7.55 2.54
N ILE A 118 13.44 8.70 1.93
CA ILE A 118 12.46 8.83 0.84
C ILE A 118 13.17 8.68 -0.50
N VAL A 119 13.02 7.51 -1.12
CA VAL A 119 13.56 7.22 -2.46
C VAL A 119 12.45 6.73 -3.40
N PRO A 120 12.59 6.90 -4.73
CA PRO A 120 11.72 6.25 -5.69
C PRO A 120 11.75 4.72 -5.55
N LEU A 121 10.61 4.05 -5.85
CA LEU A 121 10.49 2.59 -5.65
C LEU A 121 11.49 1.78 -6.48
N PHE A 122 11.87 2.25 -7.67
CA PHE A 122 12.88 1.57 -8.48
C PHE A 122 14.29 1.67 -7.88
N ILE A 123 14.63 2.81 -7.25
CA ILE A 123 15.90 2.93 -6.50
C ILE A 123 15.91 2.02 -5.28
N LEU A 124 14.76 1.89 -4.58
CA LEU A 124 14.66 0.93 -3.48
C LEU A 124 14.88 -0.50 -3.96
N GLU A 125 14.37 -0.85 -5.15
CA GLU A 125 14.59 -2.15 -5.77
C GLU A 125 16.08 -2.40 -6.04
N ASP A 126 16.77 -1.45 -6.68
CA ASP A 126 18.22 -1.54 -6.96
C ASP A 126 19.03 -1.78 -5.67
N ILE A 127 18.71 -1.04 -4.59
CA ILE A 127 19.38 -1.18 -3.29
C ILE A 127 19.14 -2.57 -2.68
N ILE A 128 17.94 -3.10 -2.78
CA ILE A 128 17.62 -4.45 -2.28
C ILE A 128 18.35 -5.52 -3.13
N ASP A 129 18.45 -5.32 -4.43
CA ASP A 129 19.15 -6.25 -5.31
C ASP A 129 20.67 -6.28 -4.99
N GLU A 130 21.29 -5.13 -4.81
CA GLU A 130 22.69 -5.03 -4.36
C GLU A 130 22.90 -5.73 -2.99
N TRP A 131 21.94 -5.58 -2.06
CA TRP A 131 22.01 -6.28 -0.80
C TRP A 131 21.90 -7.80 -0.95
N ILE A 132 21.03 -8.30 -1.81
CA ILE A 132 20.89 -9.73 -2.10
C ILE A 132 22.20 -10.27 -2.69
N GLU A 133 22.78 -9.58 -3.67
CA GLU A 133 24.03 -10.00 -4.34
C GLU A 133 25.23 -10.04 -3.39
N SER A 134 25.22 -9.22 -2.34
CA SER A 134 26.31 -9.12 -1.36
C SER A 134 26.25 -10.17 -0.23
N ASN A 135 25.22 -11.03 -0.15
CA ASN A 135 24.99 -11.99 0.94
C ASN A 135 24.76 -13.43 0.47
#